data_0a66ab63f80b46be2778903e87c6e609
#
_entry.id   0a66ab63f80b46be2778903e87c6e609
#
_cell.length_a   1.000
_cell.length_b   1.000
_cell.length_c   1.000
_cell.angle_alpha   90.00
_cell.angle_beta   90.00
_cell.angle_gamma   90.00
#
_symmetry.space_group_name_H-M   'P 1'
#
loop_
_entity.id
_entity.type
_entity.pdbx_description
1 polymer ?
#
loop_
_entity_poly.entity_id
_entity_poly.type
_entity_poly.pdbx_seq_one_letter_code
_entity_poly.pdbx_strand_id
1 'polypeptide(L)'
;MASAGAGSTGHLDCMLLNAAIGINVTHVPYRGGGPAMQDLIAGRIDYFCTLSATARQQVDGKLIKAIAILSRDRSAMLPELASAREQGLDFEATTWFGFFFPKGTPEPIIQKLHDATVAAMDTPSVQERLKEVGAVTVASERRSPAYLQKFVLSEIEKNAAPIKAAGLAMD
;
A
#
# COMPACT_ATOMS: atom_id res chain seq x y z
N MET A 1 14.98 -8.76 -3.54
CA MET A 1 13.58 -8.52 -3.13
C MET A 1 12.66 -8.50 -4.35
N ALA A 2 11.40 -8.95 -4.19
CA ALA A 2 10.40 -8.89 -5.26
C ALA A 2 9.50 -7.65 -5.18
N SER A 3 8.88 -7.28 -6.30
CA SER A 3 7.75 -6.36 -6.36
C SER A 3 6.74 -6.76 -7.44
N ALA A 4 5.54 -6.19 -7.38
CA ALA A 4 4.52 -6.37 -8.42
C ALA A 4 4.83 -5.61 -9.72
N GLY A 5 5.99 -4.97 -9.81
CA GLY A 5 6.50 -4.21 -10.94
C GLY A 5 7.31 -3.00 -10.47
N ALA A 6 8.18 -2.48 -11.33
CA ALA A 6 8.90 -1.24 -11.06
C ALA A 6 7.90 -0.09 -10.87
N GLY A 7 8.10 0.73 -9.85
CA GLY A 7 7.20 1.84 -9.50
C GLY A 7 5.90 1.43 -8.78
N SER A 8 5.65 0.13 -8.53
CA SER A 8 4.52 -0.29 -7.70
C SER A 8 4.68 0.17 -6.25
N THR A 9 3.57 0.29 -5.50
CA THR A 9 3.61 0.62 -4.07
C THR A 9 4.51 -0.32 -3.28
N GLY A 10 4.40 -1.64 -3.49
CA GLY A 10 5.28 -2.61 -2.83
C GLY A 10 6.77 -2.45 -3.20
N HIS A 11 7.09 -1.97 -4.40
CA HIS A 11 8.46 -1.60 -4.75
C HIS A 11 8.94 -0.41 -3.91
N LEU A 12 8.16 0.66 -3.86
CA LEU A 12 8.48 1.85 -3.07
C LEU A 12 8.59 1.52 -1.59
N ASP A 13 7.62 0.80 -1.04
CA ASP A 13 7.60 0.42 0.38
C ASP A 13 8.84 -0.39 0.78
N CYS A 14 9.22 -1.39 -0.04
CA CYS A 14 10.44 -2.18 0.20
C CYS A 14 11.71 -1.34 0.07
N MET A 15 11.76 -0.42 -0.87
CA MET A 15 12.94 0.45 -1.03
C MET A 15 13.11 1.40 0.15
N LEU A 16 12.01 2.01 0.61
CA LEU A 16 12.01 2.87 1.79
C LEU A 16 12.41 2.08 3.04
N LEU A 17 11.88 0.87 3.20
CA LEU A 17 12.26 -0.03 4.28
C LEU A 17 13.76 -0.36 4.24
N ASN A 18 14.28 -0.75 3.07
CA ASN A 18 15.70 -1.07 2.91
C ASN A 18 16.61 0.11 3.26
N ALA A 19 16.23 1.32 2.83
CA ALA A 19 16.94 2.54 3.20
C ALA A 19 16.90 2.79 4.71
N ALA A 20 15.76 2.58 5.35
CA ALA A 20 15.60 2.77 6.80
C ALA A 20 16.44 1.81 7.64
N ILE A 21 16.63 0.57 7.15
CA ILE A 21 17.46 -0.45 7.84
C ILE A 21 18.89 -0.54 7.30
N GLY A 22 19.26 0.32 6.36
CA GLY A 22 20.64 0.44 5.85
C GLY A 22 21.10 -0.73 4.98
N ILE A 23 20.19 -1.42 4.28
CA ILE A 23 20.54 -2.53 3.38
C ILE A 23 20.35 -2.15 1.91
N ASN A 24 21.18 -2.77 1.06
CA ASN A 24 21.07 -2.67 -0.39
C ASN A 24 20.86 -4.07 -0.97
N VAL A 25 19.76 -4.25 -1.70
CA VAL A 25 19.38 -5.55 -2.27
C VAL A 25 18.92 -5.40 -3.72
N THR A 26 19.19 -6.43 -4.52
CA THR A 26 18.76 -6.47 -5.90
C THR A 26 17.24 -6.54 -5.98
N HIS A 27 16.62 -5.64 -6.75
CA HIS A 27 15.20 -5.64 -7.05
C HIS A 27 14.88 -6.53 -8.24
N VAL A 28 13.88 -7.39 -8.10
CA VAL A 28 13.35 -8.28 -9.15
C VAL A 28 11.90 -7.90 -9.41
N PRO A 29 11.60 -7.15 -10.48
CA PRO A 29 10.23 -6.78 -10.83
C PRO A 29 9.48 -7.94 -11.51
N TYR A 30 8.23 -8.14 -11.10
CA TYR A 30 7.31 -9.11 -11.70
C TYR A 30 6.13 -8.41 -12.38
N ARG A 31 5.40 -9.13 -13.21
CA ARG A 31 4.14 -8.66 -13.81
C ARG A 31 2.97 -8.90 -12.87
N GLY A 32 2.99 -8.27 -11.69
CA GLY A 32 1.98 -8.40 -10.65
C GLY A 32 2.43 -9.21 -9.43
N GLY A 33 1.62 -9.19 -8.36
CA GLY A 33 1.94 -9.83 -7.09
C GLY A 33 1.87 -11.37 -7.12
N GLY A 34 1.05 -11.95 -8.01
CA GLY A 34 0.89 -13.40 -8.10
C GLY A 34 2.19 -14.15 -8.44
N PRO A 35 2.84 -13.85 -9.57
CA PRO A 35 4.13 -14.45 -9.93
C PRO A 35 5.23 -14.18 -8.89
N ALA A 36 5.28 -12.99 -8.29
CA ALA A 36 6.21 -12.66 -7.21
C ALA A 36 6.00 -13.56 -5.98
N MET A 37 4.74 -13.79 -5.60
CA MET A 37 4.38 -14.67 -4.48
C MET A 37 4.76 -16.13 -4.76
N GLN A 38 4.57 -16.63 -5.97
CA GLN A 38 4.97 -17.98 -6.35
C GLN A 38 6.48 -18.18 -6.20
N ASP A 39 7.29 -17.22 -6.64
CA ASP A 39 8.74 -17.30 -6.53
C ASP A 39 9.22 -17.12 -5.08
N LEU A 40 8.51 -16.34 -4.26
CA LEU A 40 8.76 -16.27 -2.82
C LEU A 40 8.51 -17.62 -2.14
N ILE A 41 7.38 -18.27 -2.41
CA ILE A 41 7.05 -19.61 -1.89
C ILE A 41 8.08 -20.65 -2.33
N ALA A 42 8.57 -20.54 -3.56
CA ALA A 42 9.59 -21.43 -4.10
C ALA A 42 11.02 -21.15 -3.59
N GLY A 43 11.20 -20.13 -2.73
CA GLY A 43 12.50 -19.75 -2.19
C GLY A 43 13.46 -19.11 -3.21
N ARG A 44 12.96 -18.63 -4.35
CA ARG A 44 13.77 -17.95 -5.39
C ARG A 44 13.99 -16.48 -5.07
N ILE A 45 13.17 -15.92 -4.18
CA ILE A 45 13.19 -14.53 -3.73
C ILE A 45 13.22 -14.52 -2.21
N ASP A 46 14.00 -13.63 -1.62
CA ASP A 46 14.21 -13.58 -0.17
C ASP A 46 13.02 -12.93 0.56
N TYR A 47 12.45 -11.85 0.00
CA TYR A 47 11.28 -11.16 0.58
C TYR A 47 10.51 -10.32 -0.43
N PHE A 48 9.28 -9.95 -0.04
CA PHE A 48 8.33 -9.21 -0.84
C PHE A 48 7.47 -8.31 0.04
N CYS A 49 7.42 -7.00 -0.24
CA CYS A 49 6.47 -6.08 0.37
C CYS A 49 5.17 -6.11 -0.42
N THR A 50 4.09 -6.48 0.24
CA THR A 50 2.80 -6.65 -0.41
C THR A 50 1.64 -6.33 0.55
N LEU A 51 0.44 -6.20 0.03
CA LEU A 51 -0.74 -6.01 0.86
C LEU A 51 -1.01 -7.23 1.74
N SER A 52 -1.44 -6.99 2.98
CA SER A 52 -1.80 -8.06 3.92
C SER A 52 -2.82 -9.04 3.35
N ALA A 53 -3.81 -8.52 2.59
CA ALA A 53 -4.81 -9.36 1.91
C ALA A 53 -4.17 -10.33 0.90
N THR A 54 -3.15 -9.90 0.17
CA THR A 54 -2.44 -10.77 -0.79
C THR A 54 -1.63 -11.86 -0.08
N ALA A 55 -1.07 -11.55 1.09
CA ALA A 55 -0.22 -12.49 1.83
C ALA A 55 -1.02 -13.44 2.74
N ARG A 56 -2.23 -13.07 3.18
CA ARG A 56 -3.00 -13.75 4.21
C ARG A 56 -3.09 -15.26 4.01
N GLN A 57 -3.56 -15.71 2.86
CA GLN A 57 -3.76 -17.13 2.59
C GLN A 57 -2.45 -17.93 2.68
N GLN A 58 -1.35 -17.38 2.19
CA GLN A 58 -0.03 -18.02 2.20
C GLN A 58 0.57 -18.06 3.61
N VAL A 59 0.31 -17.05 4.42
CA VAL A 59 0.71 -17.00 5.84
C VAL A 59 -0.09 -18.04 6.64
N ASP A 60 -1.42 -18.08 6.49
CA ASP A 60 -2.28 -19.05 7.15
C ASP A 60 -1.92 -20.49 6.73
N GLY A 61 -1.56 -20.70 5.47
CA GLY A 61 -1.06 -21.98 4.93
C GLY A 61 0.39 -22.31 5.30
N LYS A 62 1.08 -21.45 6.05
CA LYS A 62 2.50 -21.60 6.44
C LYS A 62 3.46 -21.76 5.25
N LEU A 63 3.08 -21.27 4.08
CA LEU A 63 3.90 -21.30 2.87
C LEU A 63 4.95 -20.20 2.86
N ILE A 64 4.70 -19.10 3.58
CA ILE A 64 5.63 -17.98 3.77
C ILE A 64 5.60 -17.53 5.23
N LYS A 65 6.66 -16.84 5.65
CA LYS A 65 6.74 -16.19 6.95
C LYS A 65 6.44 -14.70 6.80
N ALA A 66 5.39 -14.20 7.46
CA ALA A 66 5.19 -12.77 7.63
C ALA A 66 6.16 -12.24 8.71
N ILE A 67 6.79 -11.10 8.47
CA ILE A 67 7.84 -10.54 9.33
C ILE A 67 7.31 -9.34 10.12
N ALA A 68 6.67 -8.39 9.44
CA ALA A 68 6.13 -7.19 10.07
C ALA A 68 5.00 -6.58 9.25
N ILE A 69 4.10 -5.86 9.92
CA ILE A 69 3.18 -4.90 9.30
C ILE A 69 3.90 -3.57 9.17
N LEU A 70 3.84 -2.95 7.98
CA LEU A 70 4.52 -1.67 7.75
C LEU A 70 3.65 -0.44 8.05
N SER A 71 2.35 -0.60 8.23
CA SER A 71 1.49 0.47 8.73
C SER A 71 1.74 0.74 10.23
N ARG A 72 1.32 1.93 10.69
CA ARG A 72 1.48 2.36 12.08
C ARG A 72 0.95 1.33 13.07
N ASP A 73 -0.27 0.86 12.82
CA ASP A 73 -0.96 -0.10 13.65
C ASP A 73 -0.97 -1.49 12.99
N ARG A 74 -1.27 -2.53 13.75
CA ARG A 74 -1.43 -3.89 13.23
C ARG A 74 -2.56 -3.96 12.20
N SER A 75 -2.43 -4.86 11.26
CA SER A 75 -3.48 -5.14 10.28
C SER A 75 -4.56 -6.04 10.89
N ALA A 76 -5.84 -5.68 10.70
CA ALA A 76 -6.95 -6.56 11.05
C ALA A 76 -6.92 -7.91 10.30
N MET A 77 -6.23 -7.95 9.17
CA MET A 77 -6.02 -9.18 8.39
C MET A 77 -5.02 -10.14 9.05
N LEU A 78 -4.05 -9.61 9.79
CA LEU A 78 -2.98 -10.36 10.47
C LEU A 78 -2.78 -9.80 11.88
N PRO A 79 -3.77 -9.94 12.77
CA PRO A 79 -3.77 -9.28 14.08
C PRO A 79 -2.63 -9.74 15.00
N GLU A 80 -2.15 -10.96 14.82
CA GLU A 80 -1.05 -11.51 15.60
C GLU A 80 0.33 -10.99 15.15
N LEU A 81 0.42 -10.39 13.94
CA LEU A 81 1.67 -9.87 13.41
C LEU A 81 1.91 -8.45 13.91
N ALA A 82 3.02 -8.26 14.63
CA ALA A 82 3.44 -6.96 15.12
C ALA A 82 3.81 -6.01 13.98
N SER A 83 3.56 -4.71 14.18
CA SER A 83 4.05 -3.68 13.26
C SER A 83 5.57 -3.51 13.38
N ALA A 84 6.20 -2.90 12.36
CA ALA A 84 7.62 -2.56 12.39
C ALA A 84 7.97 -1.68 13.61
N ARG A 85 7.06 -0.75 13.97
CA ARG A 85 7.22 0.12 15.14
C ARG A 85 7.19 -0.66 16.45
N GLU A 86 6.27 -1.61 16.60
CA GLU A 86 6.23 -2.49 17.78
C GLU A 86 7.49 -3.35 17.91
N GLN A 87 8.16 -3.63 16.79
CA GLN A 87 9.43 -4.36 16.73
C GLN A 87 10.67 -3.46 16.87
N GLY A 88 10.49 -2.15 17.16
CA GLY A 88 11.57 -1.21 17.43
C GLY A 88 12.10 -0.46 16.20
N LEU A 89 11.52 -0.65 15.02
CA LEU A 89 11.87 0.11 13.83
C LEU A 89 10.87 1.25 13.63
N ASP A 90 11.32 2.51 13.77
CA ASP A 90 10.47 3.69 13.50
C ASP A 90 10.30 3.90 11.99
N PHE A 91 9.49 3.04 11.39
CA PHE A 91 9.17 3.04 9.97
C PHE A 91 7.67 2.87 9.76
N GLU A 92 7.14 3.60 8.80
CA GLU A 92 5.75 3.51 8.39
C GLU A 92 5.62 3.63 6.86
N ALA A 93 4.93 2.66 6.27
CA ALA A 93 4.48 2.70 4.88
C ALA A 93 3.03 2.24 4.81
N THR A 94 2.20 3.02 4.11
CA THR A 94 0.76 2.77 3.99
C THR A 94 0.31 2.97 2.56
N THR A 95 -0.38 1.98 2.02
CA THR A 95 -1.03 2.09 0.71
C THR A 95 -2.39 2.75 0.86
N TRP A 96 -2.70 3.68 -0.01
CA TRP A 96 -4.00 4.34 -0.07
C TRP A 96 -4.57 4.31 -1.49
N PHE A 97 -5.87 4.46 -1.62
CA PHE A 97 -6.60 4.45 -2.88
C PHE A 97 -7.46 5.71 -3.00
N GLY A 98 -7.56 6.26 -4.19
CA GLY A 98 -8.39 7.42 -4.49
C GLY A 98 -8.97 7.34 -5.91
N PHE A 99 -10.09 8.02 -6.12
CA PHE A 99 -10.66 8.22 -7.46
C PHE A 99 -10.07 9.49 -8.06
N PHE A 100 -9.68 9.39 -9.33
CA PHE A 100 -9.13 10.49 -10.08
C PHE A 100 -9.87 10.62 -11.41
N PHE A 101 -10.01 11.87 -11.88
CA PHE A 101 -10.60 12.18 -13.16
C PHE A 101 -9.56 12.77 -14.12
N PRO A 102 -9.75 12.64 -15.44
CA PRO A 102 -8.98 13.40 -16.41
C PRO A 102 -9.09 14.91 -16.15
N LYS A 103 -8.03 15.64 -16.51
CA LYS A 103 -8.02 17.10 -16.42
C LYS A 103 -9.18 17.70 -17.26
N GLY A 104 -9.91 18.64 -16.68
CA GLY A 104 -11.03 19.31 -17.35
C GLY A 104 -12.37 18.59 -17.18
N THR A 105 -12.47 17.53 -16.38
CA THR A 105 -13.78 16.93 -16.03
C THR A 105 -14.64 17.99 -15.34
N PRO A 106 -15.91 18.19 -15.78
CA PRO A 106 -16.80 19.19 -15.19
C PRO A 106 -17.10 18.92 -13.70
N GLU A 107 -17.07 19.97 -12.89
CA GLU A 107 -17.28 19.89 -11.44
C GLU A 107 -18.55 19.12 -11.02
N PRO A 108 -19.71 19.26 -11.71
CA PRO A 108 -20.91 18.48 -11.36
C PRO A 108 -20.72 16.96 -11.46
N ILE A 109 -19.85 16.48 -12.35
CA ILE A 109 -19.54 15.05 -12.50
C ILE A 109 -18.68 14.59 -11.32
N ILE A 110 -17.67 15.39 -10.96
CA ILE A 110 -16.81 15.13 -9.81
C ILE A 110 -17.64 15.06 -8.54
N GLN A 111 -18.51 16.06 -8.33
CA GLN A 111 -19.37 16.12 -7.14
C GLN A 111 -20.33 14.94 -7.06
N LYS A 112 -20.95 14.55 -8.18
CA LYS A 112 -21.87 13.41 -8.23
C LYS A 112 -21.18 12.10 -7.84
N LEU A 113 -19.95 11.84 -8.32
CA LEU A 113 -19.21 10.64 -7.92
C LEU A 113 -18.77 10.73 -6.46
N HIS A 114 -18.31 11.91 -6.02
CA HIS A 114 -17.93 12.13 -4.63
C HIS A 114 -19.09 11.78 -3.68
N ASP A 115 -20.28 12.35 -3.92
CA ASP A 115 -21.45 12.13 -3.05
C ASP A 115 -21.86 10.66 -3.04
N ALA A 116 -21.89 10.01 -4.21
CA ALA A 116 -22.18 8.58 -4.31
C ALA A 116 -21.13 7.73 -3.58
N THR A 117 -19.84 8.09 -3.67
CA THR A 117 -18.76 7.38 -2.99
C THR A 117 -18.86 7.53 -1.47
N VAL A 118 -19.12 8.74 -0.98
CA VAL A 118 -19.30 8.99 0.46
C VAL A 118 -20.49 8.19 0.99
N ALA A 119 -21.64 8.23 0.30
CA ALA A 119 -22.82 7.44 0.68
C ALA A 119 -22.51 5.92 0.70
N ALA A 120 -21.77 5.43 -0.30
CA ALA A 120 -21.38 4.03 -0.36
C ALA A 120 -20.45 3.64 0.80
N MET A 121 -19.47 4.48 1.16
CA MET A 121 -18.55 4.23 2.29
C MET A 121 -19.28 4.09 3.63
N ASP A 122 -20.45 4.71 3.79
CA ASP A 122 -21.24 4.64 5.02
C ASP A 122 -22.20 3.44 5.03
N THR A 123 -22.23 2.65 3.95
CA THR A 123 -23.06 1.45 3.84
C THR A 123 -22.39 0.25 4.53
N PRO A 124 -23.06 -0.45 5.48
CA PRO A 124 -22.48 -1.56 6.22
C PRO A 124 -21.88 -2.65 5.32
N SER A 125 -22.57 -3.04 4.25
CA SER A 125 -22.09 -4.07 3.32
C SER A 125 -20.80 -3.67 2.58
N VAL A 126 -20.63 -2.38 2.28
CA VAL A 126 -19.38 -1.87 1.68
C VAL A 126 -18.25 -1.90 2.70
N GLN A 127 -18.53 -1.49 3.94
CA GLN A 127 -17.52 -1.54 5.01
C GLN A 127 -17.05 -2.97 5.31
N GLU A 128 -17.97 -3.94 5.32
CA GLU A 128 -17.64 -5.36 5.47
C GLU A 128 -16.75 -5.85 4.33
N ARG A 129 -17.12 -5.54 3.08
CA ARG A 129 -16.30 -5.91 1.91
C ARG A 129 -14.91 -5.29 1.94
N LEU A 130 -14.79 -4.04 2.34
CA LEU A 130 -13.49 -3.37 2.48
C LEU A 130 -12.63 -4.05 3.56
N LYS A 131 -13.22 -4.42 4.70
CA LYS A 131 -12.53 -5.18 5.75
C LYS A 131 -12.02 -6.54 5.24
N GLU A 132 -12.82 -7.25 4.43
CA GLU A 132 -12.42 -8.53 3.84
C GLU A 132 -11.15 -8.44 2.97
N VAL A 133 -10.90 -7.28 2.37
CA VAL A 133 -9.69 -7.01 1.57
C VAL A 133 -8.64 -6.20 2.34
N GLY A 134 -8.80 -6.04 3.64
CA GLY A 134 -7.85 -5.33 4.50
C GLY A 134 -7.83 -3.82 4.31
N ALA A 135 -8.86 -3.25 3.68
CA ALA A 135 -9.00 -1.82 3.49
C ALA A 135 -9.88 -1.19 4.58
N VAL A 136 -9.61 0.06 4.90
CA VAL A 136 -10.38 0.86 5.87
C VAL A 136 -10.83 2.15 5.22
N THR A 137 -12.08 2.54 5.43
CA THR A 137 -12.58 3.84 4.98
C THR A 137 -11.92 4.95 5.78
N VAL A 138 -11.54 6.03 5.09
CA VAL A 138 -11.00 7.22 5.77
C VAL A 138 -12.10 7.94 6.56
N ALA A 139 -11.69 8.65 7.61
CA ALA A 139 -12.59 9.48 8.41
C ALA A 139 -13.25 10.57 7.55
N SER A 140 -14.44 11.01 7.95
CA SER A 140 -15.30 11.90 7.15
C SER A 140 -14.63 13.18 6.71
N GLU A 141 -13.79 13.77 7.56
CA GLU A 141 -13.03 14.99 7.30
C GLU A 141 -11.97 14.83 6.20
N ARG A 142 -11.61 13.59 5.85
CA ARG A 142 -10.62 13.25 4.81
C ARG A 142 -11.24 12.87 3.46
N ARG A 143 -12.57 12.91 3.33
CA ARG A 143 -13.27 12.41 2.14
C ARG A 143 -13.44 13.44 1.03
N SER A 144 -13.16 14.73 1.28
CA SER A 144 -13.39 15.77 0.28
C SER A 144 -12.37 15.75 -0.85
N PRO A 145 -12.75 16.16 -2.09
CA PRO A 145 -11.83 16.33 -3.20
C PRO A 145 -10.66 17.26 -2.87
N ALA A 146 -10.94 18.36 -2.16
CA ALA A 146 -9.91 19.31 -1.72
C ALA A 146 -8.90 18.69 -0.74
N TYR A 147 -9.36 17.82 0.17
CA TYR A 147 -8.45 17.06 1.04
C TYR A 147 -7.58 16.13 0.22
N LEU A 148 -8.16 15.33 -0.69
CA LEU A 148 -7.41 14.38 -1.53
C LEU A 148 -6.34 15.11 -2.34
N GLN A 149 -6.65 16.27 -2.93
CA GLN A 149 -5.69 17.06 -3.69
C GLN A 149 -4.48 17.48 -2.84
N LYS A 150 -4.72 18.00 -1.64
CA LYS A 150 -3.64 18.37 -0.70
C LYS A 150 -2.84 17.15 -0.26
N PHE A 151 -3.52 16.07 0.03
CA PHE A 151 -2.90 14.82 0.45
C PHE A 151 -1.98 14.24 -0.63
N VAL A 152 -2.44 14.21 -1.89
CA VAL A 152 -1.60 13.76 -3.03
C VAL A 152 -0.33 14.60 -3.16
N LEU A 153 -0.46 15.93 -3.07
CA LEU A 153 0.72 16.82 -3.14
C LEU A 153 1.71 16.53 -2.00
N SER A 154 1.21 16.33 -0.79
CA SER A 154 2.07 16.00 0.36
C SER A 154 2.75 14.63 0.21
N GLU A 155 2.06 13.62 -0.35
CA GLU A 155 2.65 12.31 -0.63
C GLU A 155 3.70 12.37 -1.73
N ILE A 156 3.49 13.19 -2.78
CA ILE A 156 4.49 13.43 -3.83
C ILE A 156 5.75 14.05 -3.20
N GLU A 157 5.59 15.11 -2.40
CA GLU A 157 6.71 15.79 -1.74
C GLU A 157 7.46 14.84 -0.78
N LYS A 158 6.73 14.12 0.07
CA LYS A 158 7.28 13.14 1.03
C LYS A 158 8.13 12.07 0.34
N ASN A 159 7.66 11.56 -0.81
CA ASN A 159 8.30 10.45 -1.50
C ASN A 159 9.33 10.89 -2.56
N ALA A 160 9.40 12.16 -2.93
CA ALA A 160 10.30 12.64 -3.99
C ALA A 160 11.78 12.37 -3.70
N ALA A 161 12.25 12.71 -2.50
CA ALA A 161 13.65 12.51 -2.13
C ALA A 161 14.05 11.03 -2.03
N PRO A 162 13.28 10.16 -1.35
CA PRO A 162 13.52 8.72 -1.35
C PRO A 162 13.52 8.09 -2.74
N ILE A 163 12.56 8.44 -3.60
CA ILE A 163 12.46 7.92 -4.97
C ILE A 163 13.70 8.32 -5.77
N LYS A 164 14.13 9.58 -5.67
CA LYS A 164 15.35 10.08 -6.33
C LYS A 164 16.61 9.38 -5.82
N ALA A 165 16.72 9.20 -4.51
CA ALA A 165 17.87 8.50 -3.90
C ALA A 165 17.97 7.04 -4.34
N ALA A 166 16.83 6.42 -4.63
CA ALA A 166 16.74 5.05 -5.12
C ALA A 166 16.98 4.90 -6.63
N GLY A 167 17.24 5.98 -7.35
CA GLY A 167 17.49 5.96 -8.79
C GLY A 167 16.24 5.62 -9.63
N LEU A 168 15.04 5.73 -9.07
CA LEU A 168 13.82 5.59 -9.85
C LEU A 168 13.58 6.90 -10.60
N ALA A 169 13.82 6.87 -11.92
CA ALA A 169 13.43 7.97 -12.79
C ALA A 169 11.89 8.09 -12.78
N MET A 170 11.40 9.28 -12.50
CA MET A 170 10.01 9.66 -12.74
C MET A 170 10.00 10.35 -14.10
N ASP A 171 9.82 9.58 -15.17
CA ASP A 171 9.57 10.11 -16.52
C ASP A 171 8.13 10.63 -16.63
#